data_254e0bda245424c2c9eb56224833a202
#
_entry.id   254e0bda245424c2c9eb56224833a202
#
_cell.length_a   1.000
_cell.length_b   1.000
_cell.length_c   1.000
_cell.angle_alpha   90.00
_cell.angle_beta   90.00
_cell.angle_gamma   90.00
#
_symmetry.space_group_name_H-M   'P 1'
#
loop_
_entity.id
_entity.type
_entity.pdbx_description
1 polymer ?
#
loop_
_entity_poly.entity_id
_entity_poly.type
_entity_poly.pdbx_seq_one_letter_code
_entity_poly.pdbx_strand_id
1 'polypeptide(L)'
;MKNKLQDLNDAELVALAMDGDISAFEEIYDRYAPGIAKTLASFSGPDRDLIDDLTQDVFFRVIKGLPSFVPSHPFAHWLYTIALNVGRNHVRRRQRV
;
A
#
# COMPACT_ATOMS: atom_id res chain seq x y z
N MET A 1 5.15 -24.63 10.49
CA MET A 1 5.43 -24.45 9.78
C MET A 1 5.70 -23.31 9.34
N LYS A 2 6.27 -22.89 9.12
CA LYS A 2 6.61 -21.87 8.87
C LYS A 2 6.00 -21.07 8.11
N ASN A 3 6.06 -20.06 8.15
CA ASN A 3 5.30 -19.12 7.45
C ASN A 3 5.67 -19.11 5.99
N LYS A 4 4.89 -19.80 5.22
CA LYS A 4 5.17 -19.92 3.81
C LYS A 4 4.87 -18.68 3.02
N LEU A 5 4.08 -17.76 3.57
CA LEU A 5 3.73 -16.53 2.86
C LEU A 5 4.95 -15.69 2.56
N GLN A 6 5.96 -15.74 3.43
CA GLN A 6 7.18 -14.98 3.19
C GLN A 6 7.96 -15.45 1.99
N ASP A 7 7.72 -16.69 1.55
CA ASP A 7 8.41 -17.27 0.40
C ASP A 7 7.67 -17.00 -0.92
N LEU A 8 6.46 -16.50 -0.86
CA LEU A 8 5.67 -16.26 -2.06
C LEU A 8 6.09 -14.95 -2.73
N ASN A 9 6.00 -14.93 -4.05
CA ASN A 9 6.21 -13.68 -4.76
C ASN A 9 4.95 -12.82 -4.72
N ASP A 10 5.06 -11.59 -5.21
CA ASP A 10 3.95 -10.65 -5.15
C ASP A 10 2.71 -11.18 -5.86
N ALA A 11 2.86 -11.78 -7.03
CA ALA A 11 1.71 -12.25 -7.77
C ALA A 11 0.93 -13.32 -7.00
N GLU A 12 1.67 -14.21 -6.33
CA GLU A 12 1.05 -15.25 -5.53
C GLU A 12 0.32 -14.68 -4.32
N LEU A 13 0.95 -13.73 -3.64
CA LEU A 13 0.32 -13.07 -2.49
C LEU A 13 -0.92 -12.28 -2.89
N VAL A 14 -0.80 -11.55 -3.99
CA VAL A 14 -1.92 -10.72 -4.46
C VAL A 14 -3.10 -11.61 -4.83
N ALA A 15 -2.85 -12.76 -5.47
CA ALA A 15 -3.93 -13.68 -5.82
C ALA A 15 -4.67 -14.16 -4.58
N LEU A 16 -3.92 -14.52 -3.53
CA LEU A 16 -4.53 -14.94 -2.27
C LEU A 16 -5.33 -13.81 -1.61
N ALA A 17 -4.75 -12.61 -1.60
CA ALA A 17 -5.42 -11.47 -0.99
C ALA A 17 -6.69 -11.08 -1.75
N MET A 18 -6.69 -11.21 -3.07
CA MET A 18 -7.88 -10.96 -3.87
C MET A 18 -9.00 -11.94 -3.55
N ASP A 19 -8.63 -13.15 -3.10
CA ASP A 19 -9.61 -14.15 -2.67
C ASP A 19 -10.02 -13.99 -1.20
N GLY A 20 -9.54 -12.95 -0.54
CA GLY A 20 -9.94 -12.67 0.82
C GLY A 20 -9.02 -13.20 1.90
N ASP A 21 -7.83 -13.67 1.54
CA ASP A 21 -6.88 -14.19 2.53
C ASP A 21 -6.23 -13.01 3.27
N ILE A 22 -6.65 -12.80 4.51
CA ILE A 22 -6.18 -11.69 5.32
C ILE A 22 -4.69 -11.82 5.63
N SER A 23 -4.21 -13.04 5.86
CA SER A 23 -2.79 -13.25 6.14
C SER A 23 -1.92 -12.85 4.96
N ALA A 24 -2.40 -13.12 3.74
CA ALA A 24 -1.68 -12.70 2.54
C ALA A 24 -1.64 -11.19 2.45
N PHE A 25 -2.75 -10.51 2.76
CA PHE A 25 -2.76 -9.05 2.77
C PHE A 25 -1.79 -8.51 3.80
N GLU A 26 -1.74 -9.10 5.00
CA GLU A 26 -0.82 -8.67 6.03
C GLU A 26 0.64 -8.82 5.59
N GLU A 27 0.94 -9.88 4.86
CA GLU A 27 2.28 -10.05 4.32
C GLU A 27 2.61 -8.97 3.28
N ILE A 28 1.65 -8.61 2.44
CA ILE A 28 1.82 -7.52 1.47
C ILE A 28 2.09 -6.21 2.23
N TYR A 29 1.33 -5.96 3.28
CA TYR A 29 1.52 -4.78 4.11
C TYR A 29 2.95 -4.74 4.68
N ASP A 30 3.37 -5.84 5.31
CA ASP A 30 4.70 -5.88 5.93
C ASP A 30 5.80 -5.67 4.88
N ARG A 31 5.59 -6.19 3.69
CA ARG A 31 6.58 -6.13 2.63
C ARG A 31 6.73 -4.73 2.06
N TYR A 32 5.64 -3.98 1.99
CA TYR A 32 5.63 -2.70 1.30
C TYR A 32 5.49 -1.47 2.19
N ALA A 33 4.97 -1.61 3.41
CA ALA A 33 4.70 -0.44 4.25
C ALA A 33 5.92 0.45 4.48
N PRO A 34 7.13 -0.10 4.71
CA PRO A 34 8.29 0.78 4.91
C PRO A 34 8.59 1.65 3.68
N GLY A 35 8.51 1.07 2.48
CA GLY A 35 8.75 1.83 1.26
C GLY A 35 7.66 2.86 0.99
N ILE A 36 6.42 2.50 1.27
CA ILE A 36 5.30 3.43 1.12
C ILE A 36 5.46 4.60 2.08
N ALA A 37 5.79 4.32 3.35
CA ALA A 37 5.99 5.37 4.34
C ALA A 37 7.10 6.33 3.91
N LYS A 38 8.19 5.79 3.38
CA LYS A 38 9.29 6.62 2.91
C LYS A 38 8.84 7.53 1.75
N THR A 39 8.06 6.99 0.83
CA THR A 39 7.53 7.78 -0.27
C THR A 39 6.62 8.89 0.25
N LEU A 40 5.75 8.57 1.20
CA LEU A 40 4.82 9.56 1.74
C LEU A 40 5.54 10.66 2.53
N ALA A 41 6.64 10.33 3.19
CA ALA A 41 7.42 11.34 3.92
C ALA A 41 7.91 12.45 3.01
N SER A 42 8.12 12.16 1.73
CA SER A 42 8.55 13.20 0.79
C SER A 42 7.45 14.24 0.54
N PHE A 43 6.20 13.92 0.85
CA PHE A 43 5.08 14.86 0.72
C PHE A 43 4.71 15.51 2.04
N SER A 44 4.81 14.78 3.15
CA SER A 44 4.30 15.22 4.44
C SER A 44 5.36 15.78 5.36
N GLY A 45 6.63 15.55 5.07
CA GLY A 45 7.71 15.88 5.98
C GLY A 45 7.86 14.81 7.05
N PRO A 46 8.59 15.10 8.12
CA PRO A 46 9.03 14.07 9.08
C PRO A 46 8.02 13.73 10.18
N ASP A 47 6.82 14.26 10.13
CA ASP A 47 5.81 13.99 11.16
C ASP A 47 5.40 12.53 11.09
N ARG A 48 5.83 11.75 12.08
CA ARG A 48 5.63 10.31 12.08
C ARG A 48 4.16 9.92 12.14
N ASP A 49 3.38 10.62 12.96
CA ASP A 49 1.95 10.31 13.08
C ASP A 49 1.23 10.56 11.77
N LEU A 50 1.57 11.63 11.09
CA LEU A 50 0.97 11.94 9.80
C LEU A 50 1.37 10.90 8.76
N ILE A 51 2.65 10.49 8.74
CA ILE A 51 3.10 9.46 7.81
C ILE A 51 2.33 8.16 8.05
N ASP A 52 2.13 7.79 9.32
CA ASP A 52 1.39 6.58 9.64
C ASP A 52 -0.06 6.66 9.16
N ASP A 53 -0.69 7.82 9.37
CA ASP A 53 -2.07 8.02 8.92
C ASP A 53 -2.19 7.92 7.40
N LEU A 54 -1.25 8.52 6.69
CA LEU A 54 -1.27 8.48 5.23
C LEU A 54 -0.98 7.06 4.72
N THR A 55 -0.08 6.34 5.39
CA THR A 55 0.22 4.96 5.04
C THR A 55 -1.02 4.09 5.21
N GLN A 56 -1.76 4.26 6.30
CA GLN A 56 -3.00 3.54 6.51
C GLN A 56 -4.03 3.86 5.42
N ASP A 57 -4.11 5.12 5.01
CA ASP A 57 -5.00 5.52 3.92
C ASP A 57 -4.65 4.78 2.63
N VAL A 58 -3.36 4.67 2.31
CA VAL A 58 -2.92 3.93 1.13
C VAL A 58 -3.42 2.49 1.19
N PHE A 59 -3.18 1.80 2.30
CA PHE A 59 -3.53 0.38 2.38
C PHE A 59 -5.04 0.16 2.48
N PHE A 60 -5.77 1.11 3.03
CA PHE A 60 -7.22 1.06 2.98
C PHE A 60 -7.71 1.09 1.52
N ARG A 61 -7.10 1.95 0.71
CA ARG A 61 -7.44 2.01 -0.72
C ARG A 61 -7.01 0.75 -1.45
N VAL A 62 -5.89 0.13 -1.03
CA VAL A 62 -5.48 -1.15 -1.58
C VAL A 62 -6.54 -2.21 -1.34
N ILE A 63 -7.03 -2.31 -0.10
CA ILE A 63 -8.08 -3.28 0.22
C ILE A 63 -9.30 -3.06 -0.68
N LYS A 64 -9.72 -1.82 -0.82
CA LYS A 64 -10.91 -1.52 -1.62
C LYS A 64 -10.70 -1.77 -3.10
N GLY A 65 -9.49 -1.57 -3.59
CA GLY A 65 -9.21 -1.70 -5.01
C GLY A 65 -8.78 -3.09 -5.45
N LEU A 66 -8.37 -3.95 -4.51
CA LEU A 66 -7.88 -5.28 -4.87
C LEU A 66 -8.85 -6.09 -5.72
N PRO A 67 -10.16 -6.09 -5.44
CA PRO A 67 -11.07 -6.87 -6.28
C PRO A 67 -11.05 -6.46 -7.75
N SER A 68 -10.65 -5.23 -8.05
CA SER A 68 -10.58 -4.72 -9.42
C SER A 68 -9.18 -4.72 -10.00
N PHE A 69 -8.18 -5.14 -9.21
CA PHE A 69 -6.81 -5.13 -9.70
C PHE A 69 -6.64 -6.13 -10.83
N VAL A 70 -5.94 -5.70 -11.88
CA VAL A 70 -5.70 -6.55 -13.04
C VAL A 70 -4.35 -7.27 -12.85
N PRO A 71 -4.37 -8.60 -12.65
CA PRO A 71 -3.13 -9.32 -12.28
C PRO A 71 -2.01 -9.26 -13.31
N SER A 72 -2.30 -8.92 -14.55
CA SER A 72 -1.25 -8.78 -15.56
C SER A 72 -0.42 -7.51 -15.38
N HIS A 73 -0.89 -6.56 -14.56
CA HIS A 73 -0.13 -5.35 -14.29
C HIS A 73 0.79 -5.56 -13.09
N PRO A 74 1.97 -4.91 -13.06
CA PRO A 74 2.85 -5.02 -11.90
C PRO A 74 2.19 -4.46 -10.65
N PHE A 75 2.10 -5.28 -9.61
CA PHE A 75 1.43 -4.86 -8.38
C PHE A 75 2.12 -3.66 -7.74
N ALA A 76 3.45 -3.67 -7.69
CA ALA A 76 4.18 -2.57 -7.06
C ALA A 76 3.87 -1.23 -7.75
N HIS A 77 3.77 -1.23 -9.07
CA HIS A 77 3.44 -0.01 -9.80
C HIS A 77 2.06 0.50 -9.42
N TRP A 78 1.08 -0.40 -9.36
CA TRP A 78 -0.28 -0.05 -8.99
C TRP A 78 -0.33 0.51 -7.56
N LEU A 79 0.36 -0.16 -6.65
CA LEU A 79 0.41 0.24 -5.25
C LEU A 79 1.04 1.63 -5.08
N TYR A 80 2.21 1.85 -5.70
CA TYR A 80 2.88 3.14 -5.57
C TYR A 80 2.13 4.27 -6.26
N THR A 81 1.34 3.98 -7.29
CA THR A 81 0.46 4.99 -7.88
C THR A 81 -0.58 5.46 -6.86
N ILE A 82 -1.13 4.52 -6.08
CA ILE A 82 -2.06 4.88 -5.00
C ILE A 82 -1.34 5.77 -3.98
N ALA A 83 -0.12 5.39 -3.59
CA ALA A 83 0.64 6.17 -2.60
C ALA A 83 0.92 7.59 -3.10
N LEU A 84 1.32 7.74 -4.35
CA LEU A 84 1.57 9.06 -4.91
C LEU A 84 0.30 9.91 -4.93
N ASN A 85 -0.83 9.30 -5.26
CA ASN A 85 -2.08 10.03 -5.25
C ASN A 85 -2.48 10.49 -3.85
N VAL A 86 -2.26 9.64 -2.84
CA VAL A 86 -2.52 10.01 -1.45
C VAL A 86 -1.61 11.18 -1.06
N GLY A 87 -0.32 11.11 -1.40
CA GLY A 87 0.62 12.18 -1.07
C GLY A 87 0.26 13.49 -1.75
N ARG A 88 -0.05 13.44 -3.03
CA ARG A 88 -0.45 14.64 -3.77
C ARG A 88 -1.71 15.26 -3.23
N ASN A 89 -2.69 14.42 -2.88
CA ASN A 89 -3.94 14.92 -2.31
C ASN A 89 -3.69 15.59 -0.97
N HIS A 90 -2.78 15.06 -0.16
CA HIS A 90 -2.42 15.68 1.10
C HIS A 90 -1.82 17.07 0.88
N VAL A 91 -0.89 17.20 -0.04
CA VAL A 91 -0.27 18.50 -0.36
C VAL A 91 -1.34 19.48 -0.84
N ARG A 92 -2.22 19.03 -1.70
CA ARG A 92 -3.27 19.87 -2.26
C ARG A 92 -4.19 20.41 -1.18
N ARG A 93 -4.58 19.54 -0.22
CA ARG A 93 -5.46 19.97 0.87
C ARG A 93 -4.77 21.00 1.75
N ARG A 94 -3.48 20.86 2.00
CA ARG A 94 -2.75 21.85 2.78
C ARG A 94 -2.71 23.20 2.11
N GLN A 95 -2.64 23.23 0.79
CA GLN A 95 -2.57 24.48 0.04
C GLN A 95 -3.88 25.22 -0.06
N ARG A 96 -4.97 24.57 0.31
CA ARG A 96 -6.29 25.21 0.24
C ARG A 96 -6.63 26.09 1.41
N VAL A 97 -5.86 26.09 2.42
CA VAL A 97 -6.18 26.83 3.64
C VAL A 97 -6.26 28.33 3.41
#